data_6ee0793b72594ee47a0eb61a6b59c9e2
#
_entry.id   6ee0793b72594ee47a0eb61a6b59c9e2
#
_cell.length_a   1.000
_cell.length_b   1.000
_cell.length_c   1.000
_cell.angle_alpha   90.00
_cell.angle_beta   90.00
_cell.angle_gamma   90.00
#
_symmetry.space_group_name_H-M   'P 1'
#
loop_
_entity.id
_entity.type
_entity.pdbx_description
1 polymer ?
#
loop_
_entity_poly.entity_id
_entity_poly.type
_entity_poly.pdbx_seq_one_letter_code
_entity_poly.pdbx_strand_id
1 'polypeptide(L)'
;MLAYTYIEHGKFELQEKARPEIKDSRDAIVRVTLGSICTSDLHIKHGSVPRAVPGITVGHEMVGVVEQVGANVTSVKPGDRVTVNVETFCGECFFCKHGYVNNCTDPNGGWALGCRIDGGQAEYVRVPYADQGLNRIPDTVSDEQALFVGDVLATGFWATRISEITVEDTVLIIGAGPTGICTLLCVMLKKPKRIIVCEKSPERIRFVREHYPDVLVTEPENCKDFVLKNSDHGGADVVLEVAGGDDSFHLAWDCARPNAIVTIVALYDKPQLLPLPDMYGKNLVFKTGGVDGCDCNEILKLIEEGKIDTTPLITHRFPLNEIEEAYRIFENKLDGVIKVAISGNK
;
A
#
# COMPACT_ATOMS: atom_id res chain seq x y z
N MET A 1 -27.00 3.73 -2.60
CA MET A 1 -25.93 2.74 -2.46
C MET A 1 -25.39 2.71 -1.05
N LEU A 2 -25.00 1.53 -0.57
CA LEU A 2 -24.27 1.44 0.70
C LEU A 2 -22.84 1.99 0.54
N ALA A 3 -22.37 2.71 1.58
CA ALA A 3 -21.05 3.28 1.63
C ALA A 3 -20.57 3.45 3.08
N TYR A 4 -19.32 3.08 3.37
CA TYR A 4 -18.72 3.27 4.68
C TYR A 4 -18.08 4.65 4.73
N THR A 5 -18.58 5.48 5.63
CA THR A 5 -18.39 6.93 5.60
C THR A 5 -17.65 7.43 6.83
N TYR A 6 -16.65 8.31 6.65
CA TYR A 6 -15.97 9.04 7.71
C TYR A 6 -16.89 10.15 8.22
N ILE A 7 -17.40 10.02 9.43
CA ILE A 7 -18.31 10.99 10.05
C ILE A 7 -17.54 12.07 10.80
N GLU A 8 -16.67 11.64 11.71
CA GLU A 8 -15.84 12.51 12.55
C GLU A 8 -14.67 11.71 13.13
N HIS A 9 -13.77 12.37 13.82
CA HIS A 9 -12.65 11.72 14.51
C HIS A 9 -13.12 10.54 15.36
N GLY A 10 -12.52 9.39 15.13
CA GLY A 10 -12.85 8.13 15.80
C GLY A 10 -14.06 7.39 15.24
N LYS A 11 -14.79 7.94 14.25
CA LYS A 11 -16.07 7.40 13.84
C LYS A 11 -16.25 7.26 12.34
N PHE A 12 -16.40 6.01 11.90
CA PHE A 12 -16.91 5.64 10.58
C PHE A 12 -18.29 4.99 10.74
N GLU A 13 -19.17 5.14 9.77
CA GLU A 13 -20.51 4.55 9.77
C GLU A 13 -20.89 4.03 8.39
N LEU A 14 -21.60 2.91 8.34
CA LEU A 14 -22.23 2.41 7.12
C LEU A 14 -23.51 3.20 6.87
N GLN A 15 -23.60 3.88 5.72
CA GLN A 15 -24.69 4.77 5.37
C GLN A 15 -25.22 4.50 3.96
N GLU A 16 -26.45 4.88 3.70
CA GLU A 16 -26.98 5.02 2.35
C GLU A 16 -26.60 6.38 1.77
N LYS A 17 -25.90 6.37 0.63
CA LYS A 17 -25.51 7.56 -0.13
C LYS A 17 -26.08 7.52 -1.55
N ALA A 18 -26.16 8.69 -2.19
CA ALA A 18 -26.45 8.75 -3.61
C ALA A 18 -25.36 8.01 -4.41
N ARG A 19 -25.75 7.37 -5.52
CA ARG A 19 -24.79 6.79 -6.45
C ARG A 19 -23.94 7.91 -7.08
N PRO A 20 -22.61 7.73 -7.24
CA PRO A 20 -21.77 8.75 -7.85
C PRO A 20 -22.11 8.96 -9.34
N GLU A 21 -21.91 10.18 -9.83
CA GLU A 21 -22.13 10.59 -11.21
C GLU A 21 -20.82 11.07 -11.84
N ILE A 22 -20.72 11.02 -13.18
CA ILE A 22 -19.63 11.64 -13.93
C ILE A 22 -19.69 13.16 -13.71
N LYS A 23 -18.58 13.73 -13.23
CA LYS A 23 -18.43 15.18 -12.98
C LYS A 23 -17.51 15.86 -13.99
N ASP A 24 -16.56 15.11 -14.54
CA ASP A 24 -15.62 15.57 -15.59
C ASP A 24 -15.60 14.55 -16.74
N SER A 25 -15.32 15.00 -17.93
CA SER A 25 -15.24 14.13 -19.12
C SER A 25 -14.15 13.05 -19.04
N ARG A 26 -13.24 13.12 -18.08
CA ARG A 26 -12.16 12.19 -17.82
C ARG A 26 -12.44 11.22 -16.65
N ASP A 27 -13.63 11.31 -16.05
CA ASP A 27 -14.03 10.42 -14.94
C ASP A 27 -14.50 9.05 -15.44
N ALA A 28 -14.42 8.05 -14.56
CA ALA A 28 -15.18 6.81 -14.69
C ALA A 28 -15.95 6.51 -13.40
N ILE A 29 -17.05 5.77 -13.56
CA ILE A 29 -17.78 5.13 -12.43
C ILE A 29 -17.44 3.65 -12.47
N VAL A 30 -16.94 3.15 -11.36
CA VAL A 30 -16.60 1.73 -11.16
C VAL A 30 -17.58 1.14 -10.16
N ARG A 31 -18.21 0.02 -10.52
CA ARG A 31 -18.93 -0.83 -9.59
C ARG A 31 -17.89 -1.71 -8.88
N VAL A 32 -17.73 -1.51 -7.58
CA VAL A 32 -16.75 -2.23 -6.78
C VAL A 32 -17.19 -3.68 -6.60
N THR A 33 -16.33 -4.61 -6.99
CA THR A 33 -16.55 -6.05 -6.79
C THR A 33 -15.85 -6.55 -5.54
N LEU A 34 -14.66 -5.99 -5.24
CA LEU A 34 -13.89 -6.33 -4.06
C LEU A 34 -13.11 -5.09 -3.60
N GLY A 35 -13.21 -4.76 -2.32
CA GLY A 35 -12.41 -3.74 -1.65
C GLY A 35 -11.56 -4.34 -0.54
N SER A 36 -10.72 -3.52 0.10
CA SER A 36 -9.95 -3.93 1.27
C SER A 36 -9.89 -2.83 2.31
N ILE A 37 -9.40 -3.18 3.51
CA ILE A 37 -9.09 -2.23 4.59
C ILE A 37 -7.58 -2.05 4.62
N CYS A 38 -7.14 -0.77 4.61
CA CYS A 38 -5.74 -0.39 4.77
C CYS A 38 -5.50 0.24 6.15
N THR A 39 -4.27 0.14 6.64
CA THR A 39 -3.87 0.84 7.88
C THR A 39 -4.05 2.36 7.74
N SER A 40 -3.92 2.90 6.52
CA SER A 40 -4.16 4.32 6.24
C SER A 40 -5.60 4.75 6.52
N ASP A 41 -6.59 3.86 6.40
CA ASP A 41 -7.98 4.12 6.79
C ASP A 41 -8.08 4.31 8.31
N LEU A 42 -7.31 3.53 9.10
CA LEU A 42 -7.23 3.71 10.55
C LEU A 42 -6.53 5.03 10.92
N HIS A 43 -5.51 5.44 10.18
CA HIS A 43 -4.88 6.75 10.36
C HIS A 43 -5.88 7.89 10.12
N ILE A 44 -6.77 7.77 9.12
CA ILE A 44 -7.89 8.71 8.92
C ILE A 44 -8.83 8.68 10.13
N LYS A 45 -9.27 7.48 10.55
CA LYS A 45 -10.16 7.31 11.68
C LYS A 45 -9.63 7.96 12.96
N HIS A 46 -8.34 7.80 13.22
CA HIS A 46 -7.67 8.32 14.43
C HIS A 46 -7.12 9.74 14.30
N GLY A 47 -7.38 10.42 13.17
CA GLY A 47 -7.04 11.83 12.97
C GLY A 47 -5.58 12.10 12.62
N SER A 48 -4.77 11.08 12.31
CA SER A 48 -3.35 11.25 11.91
C SER A 48 -3.20 11.74 10.46
N VAL A 49 -4.31 11.88 9.71
CA VAL A 49 -4.34 12.42 8.34
C VAL A 49 -5.13 13.72 8.30
N PRO A 50 -4.50 14.89 8.57
CA PRO A 50 -5.20 16.18 8.70
C PRO A 50 -5.96 16.63 7.44
N ARG A 51 -5.62 16.08 6.27
CA ARG A 51 -6.27 16.40 4.99
C ARG A 51 -7.54 15.59 4.72
N ALA A 52 -7.84 14.59 5.55
CA ALA A 52 -9.06 13.79 5.42
C ALA A 52 -10.30 14.65 5.69
N VAL A 53 -11.33 14.46 4.87
CA VAL A 53 -12.55 15.30 4.88
C VAL A 53 -13.72 14.50 5.44
N PRO A 54 -14.38 14.94 6.55
CA PRO A 54 -15.60 14.30 7.02
C PRO A 54 -16.71 14.27 5.96
N GLY A 55 -17.52 13.23 5.97
CA GLY A 55 -18.62 13.00 5.03
C GLY A 55 -18.25 12.22 3.78
N ILE A 56 -16.94 11.95 3.54
CA ILE A 56 -16.51 11.12 2.39
C ILE A 56 -16.68 9.63 2.69
N THR A 57 -16.87 8.85 1.65
CA THR A 57 -16.72 7.39 1.69
C THR A 57 -15.24 7.05 1.79
N VAL A 58 -14.85 6.18 2.74
CA VAL A 58 -13.46 5.76 2.93
C VAL A 58 -13.07 4.62 1.98
N GLY A 59 -11.80 4.19 2.05
CA GLY A 59 -11.26 3.09 1.26
C GLY A 59 -10.62 3.52 -0.06
N HIS A 60 -9.43 2.99 -0.31
CA HIS A 60 -8.60 3.33 -1.49
C HIS A 60 -7.97 2.09 -2.14
N GLU A 61 -8.25 0.90 -1.63
CA GLU A 61 -7.87 -0.39 -2.23
C GLU A 61 -9.09 -1.09 -2.76
N MET A 62 -9.19 -1.24 -4.08
CA MET A 62 -10.36 -1.88 -4.70
C MET A 62 -10.11 -2.34 -6.12
N VAL A 63 -10.89 -3.30 -6.52
CA VAL A 63 -11.09 -3.72 -7.91
C VAL A 63 -12.59 -3.68 -8.25
N GLY A 64 -12.91 -3.60 -9.51
CA GLY A 64 -14.31 -3.55 -9.93
C GLY A 64 -14.50 -3.64 -11.43
N VAL A 65 -15.71 -3.36 -11.85
CA VAL A 65 -16.13 -3.32 -13.25
C VAL A 65 -16.51 -1.89 -13.61
N VAL A 66 -15.95 -1.38 -14.69
CA VAL A 66 -16.31 -0.07 -15.22
C VAL A 66 -17.78 -0.07 -15.61
N GLU A 67 -18.56 0.83 -15.06
CA GLU A 67 -20.00 0.96 -15.32
C GLU A 67 -20.28 2.07 -16.32
N GLN A 68 -19.56 3.20 -16.19
CA GLN A 68 -19.71 4.36 -17.04
C GLN A 68 -18.39 5.09 -17.19
N VAL A 69 -18.17 5.71 -18.33
CA VAL A 69 -16.99 6.56 -18.59
C VAL A 69 -17.41 7.92 -19.11
N GLY A 70 -16.62 8.95 -18.81
CA GLY A 70 -16.74 10.25 -19.41
C GLY A 70 -16.28 10.25 -20.88
N ALA A 71 -16.66 11.29 -21.62
CA ALA A 71 -16.47 11.36 -23.08
C ALA A 71 -14.99 11.37 -23.53
N ASN A 72 -14.06 11.74 -22.64
CA ASN A 72 -12.62 11.81 -22.95
C ASN A 72 -11.82 10.63 -22.39
N VAL A 73 -12.47 9.64 -21.80
CA VAL A 73 -11.80 8.39 -21.34
C VAL A 73 -11.55 7.48 -22.53
N THR A 74 -10.33 7.00 -22.67
CA THR A 74 -9.88 6.22 -23.84
C THR A 74 -9.28 4.86 -23.48
N SER A 75 -8.76 4.69 -22.26
CA SER A 75 -8.02 3.48 -21.81
C SER A 75 -8.94 2.33 -21.41
N VAL A 76 -10.16 2.64 -20.97
CA VAL A 76 -11.14 1.66 -20.46
C VAL A 76 -12.54 1.96 -21.00
N LYS A 77 -13.41 0.96 -20.96
CA LYS A 77 -14.81 1.05 -21.39
C LYS A 77 -15.73 0.31 -20.43
N PRO A 78 -17.05 0.57 -20.43
CA PRO A 78 -18.02 -0.20 -19.65
C PRO A 78 -17.86 -1.70 -19.88
N GLY A 79 -17.86 -2.47 -18.78
CA GLY A 79 -17.64 -3.91 -18.75
C GLY A 79 -16.19 -4.33 -18.52
N ASP A 80 -15.21 -3.45 -18.64
CA ASP A 80 -13.81 -3.79 -18.33
C ASP A 80 -13.63 -4.00 -16.82
N ARG A 81 -12.91 -5.06 -16.44
CA ARG A 81 -12.44 -5.29 -15.07
C ARG A 81 -11.19 -4.47 -14.81
N VAL A 82 -11.16 -3.73 -13.69
CA VAL A 82 -10.09 -2.80 -13.39
C VAL A 82 -9.64 -2.86 -11.93
N THR A 83 -8.36 -2.65 -11.69
CA THR A 83 -7.85 -2.20 -10.39
C THR A 83 -7.79 -0.67 -10.39
N VAL A 84 -8.08 -0.08 -9.23
CA VAL A 84 -8.08 1.37 -9.04
C VAL A 84 -6.78 1.77 -8.36
N ASN A 85 -6.08 2.74 -8.96
CA ASN A 85 -4.85 3.29 -8.40
C ASN A 85 -5.20 4.21 -7.21
N VAL A 86 -4.49 4.04 -6.09
CA VAL A 86 -4.63 4.93 -4.91
C VAL A 86 -4.29 6.38 -5.24
N GLU A 87 -3.31 6.58 -6.10
CA GLU A 87 -2.93 7.89 -6.60
C GLU A 87 -3.68 8.22 -7.89
N THR A 88 -4.54 9.22 -7.84
CA THR A 88 -5.14 9.82 -9.04
C THR A 88 -4.34 11.05 -9.45
N PHE A 89 -4.21 11.35 -10.75
CA PHE A 89 -3.39 12.46 -11.17
C PHE A 89 -3.80 13.04 -12.54
N CYS A 90 -3.64 14.35 -12.70
CA CYS A 90 -4.12 15.05 -13.89
C CYS A 90 -3.30 14.81 -15.17
N GLY A 91 -2.04 14.34 -15.05
CA GLY A 91 -1.12 14.14 -16.18
C GLY A 91 -0.52 15.45 -16.75
N GLU A 92 -0.94 16.64 -16.33
CA GLU A 92 -0.63 17.91 -16.97
C GLU A 92 0.23 18.87 -16.13
N CYS A 93 0.17 18.77 -14.78
CA CYS A 93 0.92 19.66 -13.91
C CYS A 93 2.43 19.34 -13.94
N PHE A 94 3.23 20.24 -13.35
CA PHE A 94 4.68 20.06 -13.26
C PHE A 94 5.07 18.68 -12.70
N PHE A 95 4.48 18.30 -11.57
CA PHE A 95 4.83 17.05 -10.90
C PHE A 95 4.48 15.82 -11.76
N CYS A 96 3.28 15.79 -12.37
CA CYS A 96 2.88 14.71 -13.25
C CYS A 96 3.82 14.55 -14.46
N LYS A 97 4.19 15.65 -15.09
CA LYS A 97 5.11 15.64 -16.25
C LYS A 97 6.53 15.17 -15.91
N HIS A 98 6.92 15.21 -14.63
CA HIS A 98 8.23 14.75 -14.14
C HIS A 98 8.18 13.39 -13.42
N GLY A 99 7.03 12.69 -13.47
CA GLY A 99 6.89 11.37 -12.84
C GLY A 99 6.64 11.39 -11.33
N TYR A 100 6.39 12.57 -10.75
CA TYR A 100 6.09 12.73 -9.31
C TYR A 100 4.57 12.84 -9.09
N VAL A 101 3.82 11.88 -9.62
CA VAL A 101 2.35 11.97 -9.73
C VAL A 101 1.63 12.01 -8.39
N ASN A 102 2.21 11.42 -7.35
CA ASN A 102 1.74 11.51 -5.97
C ASN A 102 1.71 12.96 -5.42
N ASN A 103 2.47 13.87 -6.02
CA ASN A 103 2.49 15.30 -5.71
C ASN A 103 1.64 16.13 -6.69
N CYS A 104 0.71 15.52 -7.41
CA CYS A 104 -0.20 16.21 -8.32
C CYS A 104 -0.89 17.36 -7.60
N THR A 105 -0.87 18.55 -8.24
CA THR A 105 -1.45 19.77 -7.64
C THR A 105 -2.94 19.97 -7.91
N ASP A 106 -3.56 19.06 -8.66
CA ASP A 106 -5.00 19.08 -8.87
C ASP A 106 -5.74 18.69 -7.57
N PRO A 107 -6.91 19.31 -7.26
CA PRO A 107 -7.70 18.98 -6.09
C PRO A 107 -8.09 17.49 -5.97
N ASN A 108 -8.26 16.79 -7.11
CA ASN A 108 -8.52 15.35 -7.15
C ASN A 108 -7.24 14.51 -7.33
N GLY A 109 -6.04 15.13 -7.27
CA GLY A 109 -4.77 14.45 -7.49
C GLY A 109 -4.10 13.95 -6.21
N GLY A 110 -3.13 13.05 -6.36
CA GLY A 110 -2.46 12.39 -5.24
C GLY A 110 -3.39 11.40 -4.54
N TRP A 111 -3.12 11.06 -3.30
CA TRP A 111 -4.04 10.25 -2.50
C TRP A 111 -5.31 11.06 -2.19
N ALA A 112 -6.27 11.04 -3.11
CA ALA A 112 -7.55 11.71 -2.98
C ALA A 112 -8.69 10.76 -2.63
N LEU A 113 -8.76 9.59 -3.28
CA LEU A 113 -9.78 8.56 -3.04
C LEU A 113 -9.75 8.08 -1.59
N GLY A 114 -10.90 8.05 -0.94
CA GLY A 114 -11.05 7.63 0.45
C GLY A 114 -10.40 8.56 1.49
N CYS A 115 -9.90 9.73 1.06
CA CYS A 115 -9.27 10.73 1.93
C CYS A 115 -9.88 12.12 1.77
N ARG A 116 -9.94 12.66 0.53
CA ARG A 116 -10.49 13.99 0.23
C ARG A 116 -11.73 13.94 -0.65
N ILE A 117 -11.90 12.86 -1.37
CA ILE A 117 -13.08 12.53 -2.16
C ILE A 117 -13.54 11.12 -1.83
N ASP A 118 -14.78 10.78 -2.19
CA ASP A 118 -15.35 9.46 -1.95
C ASP A 118 -14.45 8.34 -2.48
N GLY A 119 -14.22 7.32 -1.66
CA GLY A 119 -13.45 6.11 -1.95
C GLY A 119 -14.29 4.90 -2.27
N GLY A 120 -13.69 3.70 -2.18
CA GLY A 120 -14.24 2.46 -2.67
C GLY A 120 -14.77 1.48 -1.64
N GLN A 121 -14.86 1.82 -0.36
CA GLN A 121 -15.61 1.00 0.59
C GLN A 121 -17.12 1.29 0.45
N ALA A 122 -17.61 1.07 -0.76
CA ALA A 122 -18.97 1.29 -1.23
C ALA A 122 -19.29 0.38 -2.42
N GLU A 123 -20.54 0.39 -2.84
CA GLU A 123 -20.96 -0.35 -4.05
C GLU A 123 -20.44 0.27 -5.35
N TYR A 124 -20.23 1.60 -5.38
CA TYR A 124 -19.73 2.35 -6.55
C TYR A 124 -18.77 3.45 -6.11
N VAL A 125 -17.80 3.71 -6.95
CA VAL A 125 -16.82 4.81 -6.78
C VAL A 125 -16.67 5.60 -8.08
N ARG A 126 -16.53 6.92 -7.98
CA ARG A 126 -16.11 7.78 -9.08
C ARG A 126 -14.58 7.91 -9.04
N VAL A 127 -13.93 7.53 -10.10
CA VAL A 127 -12.48 7.64 -10.27
C VAL A 127 -12.19 8.80 -11.22
N PRO A 128 -11.60 9.91 -10.73
CA PRO A 128 -11.16 11.00 -11.59
C PRO A 128 -9.94 10.58 -12.42
N TYR A 129 -9.77 11.22 -13.60
CA TYR A 129 -8.64 10.90 -14.49
C TYR A 129 -8.50 9.42 -14.79
N ALA A 130 -9.59 8.80 -15.25
CA ALA A 130 -9.72 7.35 -15.39
C ALA A 130 -8.60 6.71 -16.23
N ASP A 131 -8.08 7.40 -17.24
CA ASP A 131 -6.98 6.91 -18.07
C ASP A 131 -5.66 6.72 -17.27
N GLN A 132 -5.50 7.39 -16.14
CA GLN A 132 -4.39 7.25 -15.21
C GLN A 132 -4.76 6.44 -13.96
N GLY A 133 -6.02 6.58 -13.50
CA GLY A 133 -6.50 5.99 -12.26
C GLY A 133 -6.94 4.53 -12.37
N LEU A 134 -7.12 3.99 -13.59
CA LEU A 134 -7.63 2.64 -13.82
C LEU A 134 -6.66 1.82 -14.65
N ASN A 135 -6.46 0.56 -14.21
CA ASN A 135 -5.63 -0.39 -14.95
C ASN A 135 -6.48 -1.66 -15.21
N ARG A 136 -6.56 -2.09 -16.47
CA ARG A 136 -7.33 -3.29 -16.84
C ARG A 136 -6.70 -4.54 -16.26
N ILE A 137 -7.53 -5.34 -15.61
CA ILE A 137 -7.12 -6.64 -15.08
C ILE A 137 -7.17 -7.65 -16.24
N PRO A 138 -6.07 -8.40 -16.52
CA PRO A 138 -6.08 -9.48 -17.48
C PRO A 138 -7.16 -10.53 -17.15
N ASP A 139 -7.75 -11.17 -18.15
CA ASP A 139 -8.82 -12.18 -17.95
C ASP A 139 -8.33 -13.39 -17.13
N THR A 140 -7.03 -13.68 -17.18
CA THR A 140 -6.36 -14.76 -16.45
C THR A 140 -6.11 -14.42 -14.97
N VAL A 141 -6.23 -13.15 -14.58
CA VAL A 141 -6.00 -12.66 -13.20
C VAL A 141 -7.34 -12.48 -12.49
N SER A 142 -7.48 -13.05 -11.30
CA SER A 142 -8.68 -12.90 -10.47
C SER A 142 -8.75 -11.53 -9.78
N ASP A 143 -9.94 -11.16 -9.30
CA ASP A 143 -10.11 -9.94 -8.49
C ASP A 143 -9.29 -9.98 -7.20
N GLU A 144 -9.20 -11.15 -6.53
CA GLU A 144 -8.38 -11.31 -5.33
C GLU A 144 -6.89 -11.12 -5.60
N GLN A 145 -6.38 -11.62 -6.73
CA GLN A 145 -4.98 -11.41 -7.12
C GLN A 145 -4.68 -9.95 -7.46
N ALA A 146 -5.65 -9.22 -8.01
CA ALA A 146 -5.48 -7.82 -8.41
C ALA A 146 -5.78 -6.82 -7.28
N LEU A 147 -6.40 -7.24 -6.17
CA LEU A 147 -6.96 -6.35 -5.13
C LEU A 147 -5.95 -5.34 -4.58
N PHE A 148 -4.71 -5.77 -4.40
CA PHE A 148 -3.67 -4.96 -3.75
C PHE A 148 -2.78 -4.19 -4.72
N VAL A 149 -2.98 -4.35 -6.04
CA VAL A 149 -2.14 -3.75 -7.08
C VAL A 149 -2.17 -2.23 -7.02
N GLY A 150 -3.33 -1.64 -6.72
CA GLY A 150 -3.51 -0.18 -6.73
C GLY A 150 -2.87 0.55 -5.55
N ASP A 151 -2.52 -0.13 -4.45
CA ASP A 151 -1.98 0.50 -3.25
C ASP A 151 -0.81 -0.28 -2.61
N VAL A 152 -1.07 -1.23 -1.70
CA VAL A 152 0.03 -1.81 -0.89
C VAL A 152 1.05 -2.57 -1.71
N LEU A 153 0.67 -3.22 -2.80
CA LEU A 153 1.61 -3.88 -3.68
C LEU A 153 2.37 -2.87 -4.54
N ALA A 154 1.69 -1.84 -5.07
CA ALA A 154 2.36 -0.72 -5.74
C ALA A 154 3.33 0.00 -4.79
N THR A 155 2.96 0.16 -3.50
CA THR A 155 3.82 0.74 -2.48
C THR A 155 5.10 -0.08 -2.28
N GLY A 156 4.99 -1.41 -2.15
CA GLY A 156 6.14 -2.30 -2.05
C GLY A 156 7.02 -2.27 -3.30
N PHE A 157 6.41 -2.22 -4.48
CA PHE A 157 7.11 -2.15 -5.76
C PHE A 157 7.88 -0.83 -5.92
N TRP A 158 7.22 0.30 -5.67
CA TRP A 158 7.82 1.62 -5.64
C TRP A 158 8.99 1.71 -4.64
N ALA A 159 8.78 1.26 -3.39
CA ALA A 159 9.81 1.25 -2.37
C ALA A 159 11.05 0.44 -2.80
N THR A 160 10.84 -0.73 -3.39
CA THR A 160 11.90 -1.59 -3.93
C THR A 160 12.64 -0.92 -5.09
N ARG A 161 11.91 -0.24 -6.00
CA ARG A 161 12.47 0.48 -7.14
C ARG A 161 13.39 1.61 -6.72
N ILE A 162 12.95 2.45 -5.78
CA ILE A 162 13.75 3.59 -5.30
C ILE A 162 14.93 3.16 -4.41
N SER A 163 14.91 1.96 -3.85
CA SER A 163 15.96 1.42 -2.97
C SER A 163 17.20 0.90 -3.71
N GLU A 164 17.18 0.85 -5.05
CA GLU A 164 18.32 0.50 -5.91
C GLU A 164 18.95 -0.87 -5.59
N ILE A 165 18.13 -1.82 -5.17
CA ILE A 165 18.56 -3.15 -4.70
C ILE A 165 19.29 -3.91 -5.81
N THR A 166 20.43 -4.47 -5.48
CA THR A 166 21.26 -5.33 -6.34
C THR A 166 21.31 -6.78 -5.84
N VAL A 167 21.86 -7.68 -6.67
CA VAL A 167 22.00 -9.10 -6.32
C VAL A 167 23.07 -9.37 -5.24
N GLU A 168 23.93 -8.41 -4.95
CA GLU A 168 24.97 -8.54 -3.92
C GLU A 168 24.50 -8.10 -2.53
N ASP A 169 23.31 -7.45 -2.44
CA ASP A 169 22.89 -6.79 -1.23
C ASP A 169 22.33 -7.76 -0.18
N THR A 170 22.57 -7.42 1.08
CA THR A 170 21.76 -7.86 2.22
C THR A 170 20.68 -6.82 2.48
N VAL A 171 19.42 -7.20 2.30
CA VAL A 171 18.26 -6.34 2.46
C VAL A 171 17.56 -6.64 3.79
N LEU A 172 17.35 -5.61 4.62
CA LEU A 172 16.54 -5.68 5.82
C LEU A 172 15.18 -5.04 5.58
N ILE A 173 14.11 -5.76 5.87
CA ILE A 173 12.73 -5.24 5.88
C ILE A 173 12.26 -5.21 7.33
N ILE A 174 11.89 -4.03 7.85
CA ILE A 174 11.38 -3.87 9.21
C ILE A 174 9.86 -3.78 9.14
N GLY A 175 9.19 -4.80 9.65
CA GLY A 175 7.75 -5.02 9.64
C GLY A 175 7.31 -6.03 8.59
N ALA A 176 6.48 -7.00 9.02
CA ALA A 176 5.82 -7.98 8.16
C ALA A 176 4.28 -7.82 8.18
N GLY A 177 3.82 -6.57 8.27
CA GLY A 177 2.43 -6.23 7.98
C GLY A 177 2.11 -6.37 6.48
N PRO A 178 0.89 -6.04 6.04
CA PRO A 178 0.52 -6.14 4.63
C PRO A 178 1.51 -5.48 3.67
N THR A 179 1.88 -4.22 3.95
CA THR A 179 2.87 -3.48 3.15
C THR A 179 4.24 -4.14 3.20
N GLY A 180 4.65 -4.68 4.38
CA GLY A 180 5.93 -5.38 4.54
C GLY A 180 6.00 -6.66 3.71
N ILE A 181 4.93 -7.46 3.67
CA ILE A 181 4.87 -8.67 2.82
C ILE A 181 4.85 -8.30 1.34
N CYS A 182 4.07 -7.28 0.93
CA CYS A 182 4.11 -6.79 -0.44
C CYS A 182 5.51 -6.29 -0.84
N THR A 183 6.20 -5.58 0.08
CA THR A 183 7.59 -5.17 -0.11
C THR A 183 8.52 -6.37 -0.24
N LEU A 184 8.36 -7.39 0.61
CA LEU A 184 9.13 -8.64 0.53
C LEU A 184 8.98 -9.32 -0.84
N LEU A 185 7.74 -9.46 -1.33
CA LEU A 185 7.47 -10.04 -2.66
C LEU A 185 8.21 -9.28 -3.77
N CYS A 186 8.20 -7.94 -3.71
CA CYS A 186 8.89 -7.10 -4.68
C CYS A 186 10.43 -7.18 -4.55
N VAL A 187 10.97 -7.24 -3.33
CA VAL A 187 12.40 -7.44 -3.05
C VAL A 187 12.87 -8.80 -3.60
N MET A 188 12.08 -9.86 -3.45
CA MET A 188 12.40 -11.19 -3.97
C MET A 188 12.58 -11.18 -5.50
N LEU A 189 11.88 -10.33 -6.25
CA LEU A 189 12.08 -10.16 -7.69
C LEU A 189 13.49 -9.66 -8.06
N LYS A 190 14.12 -8.88 -7.16
CA LYS A 190 15.49 -8.36 -7.35
C LYS A 190 16.56 -9.41 -7.04
N LYS A 191 16.19 -10.53 -6.39
CA LYS A 191 17.09 -11.65 -6.05
C LYS A 191 18.36 -11.20 -5.29
N PRO A 192 18.22 -10.39 -4.22
CA PRO A 192 19.39 -9.99 -3.45
C PRO A 192 20.05 -11.20 -2.80
N LYS A 193 21.31 -11.04 -2.37
CA LYS A 193 22.08 -12.11 -1.73
C LYS A 193 21.41 -12.65 -0.48
N ARG A 194 20.81 -11.76 0.32
CA ARG A 194 20.04 -12.14 1.54
C ARG A 194 18.86 -11.19 1.75
N ILE A 195 17.78 -11.75 2.28
CA ILE A 195 16.65 -10.97 2.77
C ILE A 195 16.45 -11.32 4.24
N ILE A 196 16.39 -10.29 5.08
CA ILE A 196 16.10 -10.39 6.51
C ILE A 196 14.80 -9.62 6.76
N VAL A 197 13.85 -10.26 7.46
CA VAL A 197 12.63 -9.62 7.93
C VAL A 197 12.68 -9.50 9.43
N CYS A 198 12.48 -8.30 9.95
CA CYS A 198 12.35 -8.01 11.37
C CYS A 198 10.87 -7.80 11.71
N GLU A 199 10.30 -8.65 12.56
CA GLU A 199 8.88 -8.58 12.95
C GLU A 199 8.74 -8.97 14.43
N LYS A 200 7.75 -8.38 15.14
CA LYS A 200 7.48 -8.66 16.55
C LYS A 200 6.26 -9.57 16.80
N SER A 201 5.32 -9.65 15.82
CA SER A 201 4.13 -10.51 15.95
C SER A 201 4.48 -11.97 15.68
N PRO A 202 4.25 -12.89 16.62
CA PRO A 202 4.51 -14.32 16.43
C PRO A 202 3.73 -14.92 15.24
N GLU A 203 2.50 -14.42 15.00
CA GLU A 203 1.64 -14.89 13.90
C GLU A 203 2.25 -14.49 12.55
N ARG A 204 2.73 -13.24 12.41
CA ARG A 204 3.37 -12.75 11.18
C ARG A 204 4.73 -13.37 10.95
N ILE A 205 5.51 -13.60 12.01
CA ILE A 205 6.77 -14.35 11.94
C ILE A 205 6.50 -15.76 11.41
N ARG A 206 5.47 -16.45 11.92
CA ARG A 206 5.05 -17.75 11.44
C ARG A 206 4.65 -17.71 9.97
N PHE A 207 3.83 -16.73 9.59
CA PHE A 207 3.42 -16.53 8.19
C PHE A 207 4.62 -16.39 7.26
N VAL A 208 5.60 -15.55 7.59
CA VAL A 208 6.81 -15.37 6.76
C VAL A 208 7.59 -16.69 6.64
N ARG A 209 7.79 -17.42 7.74
CA ARG A 209 8.53 -18.69 7.74
C ARG A 209 7.84 -19.78 6.93
N GLU A 210 6.51 -19.83 6.95
CA GLU A 210 5.72 -20.82 6.23
C GLU A 210 5.66 -20.56 4.73
N HIS A 211 5.53 -19.29 4.33
CA HIS A 211 5.34 -18.91 2.92
C HIS A 211 6.67 -18.57 2.22
N TYR A 212 7.69 -18.13 2.95
CA TYR A 212 8.97 -17.65 2.40
C TYR A 212 10.15 -18.29 3.16
N PRO A 213 10.38 -19.60 3.06
CA PRO A 213 11.35 -20.34 3.89
C PRO A 213 12.80 -19.91 3.69
N ASP A 214 13.14 -19.29 2.56
CA ASP A 214 14.49 -18.79 2.27
C ASP A 214 14.78 -17.41 2.88
N VAL A 215 13.76 -16.77 3.50
CA VAL A 215 13.88 -15.47 4.15
C VAL A 215 14.29 -15.65 5.60
N LEU A 216 15.33 -14.93 6.00
CA LEU A 216 15.77 -14.91 7.40
C LEU A 216 14.83 -14.02 8.23
N VAL A 217 14.43 -14.50 9.42
CA VAL A 217 13.49 -13.77 10.28
C VAL A 217 14.07 -13.55 11.67
N THR A 218 13.97 -12.35 12.17
CA THR A 218 14.41 -11.93 13.51
C THR A 218 13.38 -11.06 14.22
N GLU A 219 13.50 -10.95 15.54
CA GLU A 219 12.70 -10.04 16.37
C GLU A 219 13.48 -8.73 16.61
N PRO A 220 12.79 -7.60 16.92
CA PRO A 220 13.44 -6.29 17.08
C PRO A 220 14.59 -6.28 18.08
N GLU A 221 14.44 -6.99 19.20
CA GLU A 221 15.44 -7.02 20.30
C GLU A 221 16.77 -7.62 19.86
N ASN A 222 16.74 -8.51 18.88
CA ASN A 222 17.91 -9.22 18.37
C ASN A 222 18.34 -8.71 16.99
N CYS A 223 17.58 -7.78 16.39
CA CYS A 223 17.70 -7.45 14.98
C CYS A 223 19.10 -6.96 14.61
N LYS A 224 19.67 -6.05 15.36
CA LYS A 224 21.01 -5.50 15.07
C LYS A 224 22.09 -6.58 15.04
N ASP A 225 22.18 -7.38 16.09
CA ASP A 225 23.19 -8.44 16.19
C ASP A 225 22.97 -9.50 15.12
N PHE A 226 21.70 -9.81 14.81
CA PHE A 226 21.34 -10.75 13.76
C PHE A 226 21.75 -10.25 12.37
N VAL A 227 21.50 -8.97 12.06
CA VAL A 227 21.92 -8.35 10.79
C VAL A 227 23.43 -8.32 10.68
N LEU A 228 24.16 -7.90 11.74
CA LEU A 228 25.61 -7.89 11.75
C LEU A 228 26.22 -9.27 11.47
N LYS A 229 25.64 -10.33 12.04
CA LYS A 229 26.07 -11.71 11.83
C LYS A 229 25.77 -12.23 10.43
N ASN A 230 24.71 -11.76 9.81
CA ASN A 230 24.19 -12.24 8.51
C ASN A 230 24.42 -11.25 7.35
N SER A 231 25.30 -10.27 7.52
CA SER A 231 25.70 -9.31 6.49
C SER A 231 27.21 -9.38 6.25
N ASP A 232 27.65 -8.95 5.06
CA ASP A 232 29.07 -9.03 4.68
C ASP A 232 29.85 -7.76 5.04
N HIS A 233 29.14 -6.65 5.26
CA HIS A 233 29.74 -5.29 5.39
C HIS A 233 29.38 -4.57 6.69
N GLY A 234 29.08 -5.32 7.76
CA GLY A 234 28.82 -4.74 9.09
C GLY A 234 27.47 -4.02 9.17
N GLY A 235 26.45 -4.55 8.53
CA GLY A 235 25.08 -4.07 8.50
C GLY A 235 24.40 -4.34 7.16
N ALA A 236 23.12 -4.04 7.06
CA ALA A 236 22.35 -4.20 5.83
C ALA A 236 22.76 -3.14 4.78
N ASP A 237 22.86 -3.57 3.51
CA ASP A 237 23.14 -2.69 2.37
C ASP A 237 21.95 -1.79 2.06
N VAL A 238 20.75 -2.35 2.18
CA VAL A 238 19.48 -1.64 2.01
C VAL A 238 18.56 -1.97 3.19
N VAL A 239 17.92 -0.95 3.75
CA VAL A 239 16.89 -1.10 4.78
C VAL A 239 15.59 -0.49 4.30
N LEU A 240 14.51 -1.26 4.36
CA LEU A 240 13.15 -0.85 4.05
C LEU A 240 12.35 -0.81 5.37
N GLU A 241 12.03 0.39 5.84
CA GLU A 241 11.25 0.59 7.05
C GLU A 241 9.78 0.71 6.68
N VAL A 242 8.98 -0.29 7.06
CA VAL A 242 7.55 -0.42 6.70
C VAL A 242 6.65 -0.66 7.92
N ALA A 243 7.17 -0.50 9.14
CA ALA A 243 6.45 -0.74 10.39
C ALA A 243 5.82 0.52 11.01
N GLY A 244 6.51 1.66 10.92
CA GLY A 244 6.03 2.94 11.49
C GLY A 244 5.94 2.96 13.02
N GLY A 245 6.64 2.06 13.72
CA GLY A 245 6.66 2.00 15.17
C GLY A 245 7.59 3.05 15.81
N ASP A 246 7.43 3.31 17.10
CA ASP A 246 8.19 4.35 17.83
C ASP A 246 9.71 4.18 17.68
N ASP A 247 10.22 2.94 17.68
CA ASP A 247 11.66 2.64 17.59
C ASP A 247 12.10 2.15 16.21
N SER A 248 11.19 1.97 15.27
CA SER A 248 11.49 1.33 13.98
C SER A 248 12.41 2.18 13.09
N PHE A 249 12.28 3.51 13.15
CA PHE A 249 13.20 4.42 12.45
C PHE A 249 14.62 4.34 13.01
N HIS A 250 14.75 4.32 14.34
CA HIS A 250 16.05 4.13 14.99
C HIS A 250 16.68 2.80 14.58
N LEU A 251 15.94 1.72 14.67
CA LEU A 251 16.39 0.39 14.27
C LEU A 251 16.83 0.35 12.79
N ALA A 252 16.13 1.05 11.92
CA ALA A 252 16.43 1.08 10.49
C ALA A 252 17.82 1.63 10.19
N TRP A 253 18.16 2.80 10.73
CA TRP A 253 19.47 3.39 10.49
C TRP A 253 20.59 2.75 11.33
N ASP A 254 20.26 2.17 12.48
CA ASP A 254 21.23 1.48 13.33
C ASP A 254 21.71 0.15 12.71
N CYS A 255 20.80 -0.60 12.07
CA CYS A 255 21.11 -1.83 11.34
C CYS A 255 21.76 -1.61 9.97
N ALA A 256 21.73 -0.39 9.44
CA ALA A 256 22.30 -0.05 8.15
C ALA A 256 23.84 0.03 8.22
N ARG A 257 24.56 -0.55 7.23
CA ARG A 257 26.01 -0.34 7.12
C ARG A 257 26.34 1.10 6.71
N PRO A 258 27.62 1.54 6.83
CA PRO A 258 28.03 2.79 6.19
C PRO A 258 27.73 2.81 4.69
N ASN A 259 27.29 3.96 4.19
CA ASN A 259 26.85 4.20 2.80
C ASN A 259 25.66 3.33 2.35
N ALA A 260 24.80 2.88 3.28
CA ALA A 260 23.57 2.16 2.96
C ALA A 260 22.44 3.10 2.51
N ILE A 261 21.46 2.53 1.84
CA ILE A 261 20.17 3.20 1.55
C ILE A 261 19.16 2.78 2.61
N VAL A 262 18.52 3.76 3.25
CA VAL A 262 17.42 3.55 4.19
C VAL A 262 16.15 4.17 3.60
N THR A 263 15.22 3.31 3.18
CA THR A 263 13.94 3.74 2.59
C THR A 263 12.84 3.68 3.64
N ILE A 264 12.23 4.83 3.91
CA ILE A 264 11.14 4.98 4.88
C ILE A 264 9.82 4.97 4.10
N VAL A 265 9.05 3.93 4.29
CA VAL A 265 7.78 3.68 3.59
C VAL A 265 6.59 3.91 4.53
N ALA A 266 6.75 3.59 5.80
CA ALA A 266 5.69 3.69 6.77
C ALA A 266 5.24 5.13 7.06
N LEU A 267 3.97 5.30 7.41
CA LEU A 267 3.44 6.53 8.00
C LEU A 267 3.73 6.54 9.49
N TYR A 268 4.20 7.68 9.99
CA TYR A 268 4.45 7.90 11.41
C TYR A 268 3.45 8.89 12.00
N ASP A 269 2.93 8.58 13.16
CA ASP A 269 2.02 9.47 13.91
C ASP A 269 2.76 10.57 14.68
N LYS A 270 4.07 10.41 14.86
CA LYS A 270 4.91 11.33 15.65
C LYS A 270 6.21 11.67 14.91
N PRO A 271 6.77 12.87 15.14
CA PRO A 271 8.11 13.22 14.63
C PRO A 271 9.16 12.19 15.06
N GLN A 272 10.07 11.84 14.14
CA GLN A 272 11.19 10.96 14.39
C GLN A 272 12.48 11.77 14.53
N LEU A 273 13.34 11.38 15.48
CA LEU A 273 14.61 12.03 15.73
C LEU A 273 15.70 11.50 14.78
N LEU A 274 16.40 12.40 14.12
CA LEU A 274 17.60 12.09 13.36
C LEU A 274 18.84 12.46 14.20
N PRO A 275 19.48 11.51 14.89
CA PRO A 275 20.59 11.79 15.82
C PRO A 275 21.89 11.95 15.03
N LEU A 276 22.11 13.11 14.43
CA LEU A 276 23.26 13.38 13.55
C LEU A 276 24.63 13.09 14.19
N PRO A 277 24.87 13.33 15.50
CA PRO A 277 26.15 12.96 16.12
C PRO A 277 26.46 11.46 16.04
N ASP A 278 25.41 10.60 16.22
CA ASP A 278 25.55 9.14 16.21
C ASP A 278 25.67 8.58 14.78
N MET A 279 25.20 9.36 13.81
CA MET A 279 25.22 9.01 12.38
C MET A 279 26.47 9.53 11.66
N TYR A 280 27.30 10.32 12.34
CA TYR A 280 28.50 10.87 11.73
C TYR A 280 29.42 9.74 11.22
N GLY A 281 29.78 9.81 9.95
CA GLY A 281 30.60 8.78 9.31
C GLY A 281 29.84 7.59 8.75
N LYS A 282 28.55 7.42 9.01
CA LYS A 282 27.73 6.40 8.33
C LYS A 282 27.39 6.76 6.88
N ASN A 283 27.35 8.05 6.52
CA ASN A 283 27.08 8.53 5.15
C ASN A 283 25.81 7.89 4.54
N LEU A 284 24.73 7.79 5.30
CA LEU A 284 23.50 7.14 4.89
C LEU A 284 22.73 7.97 3.85
N VAL A 285 22.05 7.28 2.92
CA VAL A 285 21.07 7.88 2.02
C VAL A 285 19.68 7.55 2.54
N PHE A 286 18.91 8.56 2.93
CA PHE A 286 17.50 8.39 3.29
C PHE A 286 16.62 8.69 2.07
N LYS A 287 15.70 7.76 1.77
CA LYS A 287 14.65 7.94 0.77
C LYS A 287 13.30 7.83 1.47
N THR A 288 12.43 8.79 1.27
CA THR A 288 11.11 8.81 1.87
C THR A 288 10.09 9.38 0.89
N GLY A 289 8.86 8.96 1.00
CA GLY A 289 7.77 9.47 0.16
C GLY A 289 6.55 8.55 0.21
N GLY A 290 5.55 8.89 -0.57
CA GLY A 290 4.39 8.06 -0.86
C GLY A 290 4.55 7.34 -2.20
N VAL A 291 3.81 6.26 -2.38
CA VAL A 291 3.71 5.54 -3.66
C VAL A 291 3.32 6.51 -4.79
N ASP A 292 3.88 6.30 -5.97
CA ASP A 292 3.50 7.08 -7.17
C ASP A 292 2.47 6.35 -8.06
N GLY A 293 2.20 5.06 -7.78
CA GLY A 293 1.19 4.28 -8.49
C GLY A 293 1.44 4.08 -9.99
N CYS A 294 2.62 4.40 -10.49
CA CYS A 294 2.92 4.34 -11.93
C CYS A 294 3.11 2.91 -12.46
N ASP A 295 3.37 1.94 -11.58
CA ASP A 295 3.82 0.59 -11.95
C ASP A 295 2.68 -0.45 -11.99
N CYS A 296 1.41 -0.06 -11.83
CA CYS A 296 0.29 -1.01 -11.70
C CYS A 296 0.15 -1.98 -12.88
N ASN A 297 0.39 -1.53 -14.11
CA ASN A 297 0.33 -2.39 -15.29
C ASN A 297 1.48 -3.42 -15.31
N GLU A 298 2.69 -3.04 -14.87
CA GLU A 298 3.82 -3.96 -14.75
C GLU A 298 3.56 -4.99 -13.66
N ILE A 299 3.00 -4.57 -12.53
CA ILE A 299 2.63 -5.45 -11.42
C ILE A 299 1.56 -6.47 -11.86
N LEU A 300 0.51 -6.04 -12.57
CA LEU A 300 -0.50 -6.96 -13.12
C LEU A 300 0.12 -8.01 -14.04
N LYS A 301 1.08 -7.63 -14.87
CA LYS A 301 1.83 -8.56 -15.73
C LYS A 301 2.65 -9.56 -14.90
N LEU A 302 3.31 -9.12 -13.83
CA LEU A 302 4.05 -10.01 -12.93
C LEU A 302 3.14 -11.01 -12.22
N ILE A 303 1.91 -10.61 -11.87
CA ILE A 303 0.90 -11.51 -11.32
C ILE A 303 0.44 -12.51 -12.39
N GLU A 304 0.13 -12.05 -13.61
CA GLU A 304 -0.26 -12.91 -14.72
C GLU A 304 0.82 -13.95 -15.06
N GLU A 305 2.09 -13.58 -14.96
CA GLU A 305 3.24 -14.48 -15.14
C GLU A 305 3.49 -15.40 -13.92
N GLY A 306 2.70 -15.31 -12.86
CA GLY A 306 2.84 -16.10 -11.63
C GLY A 306 4.09 -15.76 -10.81
N LYS A 307 4.69 -14.58 -11.00
CA LYS A 307 5.87 -14.12 -10.26
C LYS A 307 5.53 -13.46 -8.93
N ILE A 308 4.32 -12.96 -8.78
CA ILE A 308 3.77 -12.39 -7.54
C ILE A 308 2.42 -13.02 -7.28
N ASP A 309 2.19 -13.44 -6.03
CA ASP A 309 0.89 -13.86 -5.53
C ASP A 309 0.64 -13.23 -4.15
N THR A 310 -0.38 -12.38 -4.09
CA THR A 310 -0.81 -11.71 -2.85
C THR A 310 -2.05 -12.35 -2.22
N THR A 311 -2.61 -13.38 -2.83
CA THR A 311 -3.83 -14.04 -2.31
C THR A 311 -3.69 -14.61 -0.90
N PRO A 312 -2.50 -15.12 -0.46
CA PRO A 312 -2.32 -15.55 0.93
C PRO A 312 -2.47 -14.44 1.98
N LEU A 313 -2.36 -13.17 1.58
CA LEU A 313 -2.59 -12.03 2.48
C LEU A 313 -4.06 -11.88 2.88
N ILE A 314 -5.01 -12.37 2.07
CA ILE A 314 -6.45 -12.28 2.34
C ILE A 314 -6.84 -13.33 3.38
N THR A 315 -6.68 -13.00 4.64
CA THR A 315 -7.00 -13.89 5.77
C THR A 315 -8.48 -13.88 6.13
N HIS A 316 -9.19 -12.79 5.85
CA HIS A 316 -10.60 -12.61 6.21
C HIS A 316 -11.41 -12.05 5.03
N ARG A 317 -12.69 -12.41 4.97
CA ARG A 317 -13.63 -11.97 3.93
C ARG A 317 -14.94 -11.60 4.57
N PHE A 318 -15.46 -10.40 4.25
CA PHE A 318 -16.73 -9.90 4.71
C PHE A 318 -17.52 -9.27 3.55
N PRO A 319 -18.84 -9.33 3.57
CA PRO A 319 -19.67 -8.50 2.71
C PRO A 319 -19.65 -7.04 3.21
N LEU A 320 -19.94 -6.08 2.34
CA LEU A 320 -19.92 -4.65 2.67
C LEU A 320 -20.83 -4.28 3.84
N ASN A 321 -21.97 -4.95 3.98
CA ASN A 321 -22.90 -4.72 5.10
C ASN A 321 -22.38 -5.21 6.47
N GLU A 322 -21.27 -5.93 6.50
CA GLU A 322 -20.57 -6.37 7.72
C GLU A 322 -19.21 -5.66 7.92
N ILE A 323 -18.98 -4.56 7.22
CA ILE A 323 -17.69 -3.85 7.22
C ILE A 323 -17.27 -3.37 8.63
N GLU A 324 -18.21 -3.07 9.51
CA GLU A 324 -17.91 -2.65 10.89
C GLU A 324 -17.21 -3.77 11.68
N GLU A 325 -17.66 -5.02 11.50
CA GLU A 325 -17.02 -6.18 12.11
C GLU A 325 -15.64 -6.44 11.48
N ALA A 326 -15.52 -6.27 10.16
CA ALA A 326 -14.24 -6.35 9.46
C ALA A 326 -13.23 -5.33 10.03
N TYR A 327 -13.64 -4.09 10.26
CA TYR A 327 -12.82 -3.07 10.92
C TYR A 327 -12.46 -3.45 12.36
N ARG A 328 -13.40 -3.98 13.14
CA ARG A 328 -13.14 -4.42 14.51
C ARG A 328 -12.01 -5.47 14.56
N ILE A 329 -12.06 -6.46 13.66
CA ILE A 329 -11.02 -7.51 13.55
C ILE A 329 -9.69 -6.90 13.11
N PHE A 330 -9.70 -6.06 12.06
CA PHE A 330 -8.49 -5.49 11.48
C PHE A 330 -7.78 -4.52 12.44
N GLU A 331 -8.53 -3.60 13.06
CA GLU A 331 -8.00 -2.59 13.98
C GLU A 331 -7.39 -3.22 15.23
N ASN A 332 -8.06 -4.24 15.80
CA ASN A 332 -7.62 -4.92 17.02
C ASN A 332 -6.67 -6.11 16.75
N LYS A 333 -6.28 -6.33 15.49
CA LYS A 333 -5.37 -7.40 15.06
C LYS A 333 -5.80 -8.78 15.57
N LEU A 334 -7.10 -9.07 15.50
CA LEU A 334 -7.69 -10.33 15.96
C LEU A 334 -7.51 -11.44 14.93
N ASP A 335 -7.57 -12.68 15.41
CA ASP A 335 -7.64 -13.92 14.61
C ASP A 335 -6.52 -14.05 13.54
N GLY A 336 -5.34 -13.45 13.80
CA GLY A 336 -4.20 -13.49 12.89
C GLY A 336 -4.41 -12.69 11.61
N VAL A 337 -5.27 -11.66 11.64
CA VAL A 337 -5.58 -10.85 10.45
C VAL A 337 -4.33 -10.21 9.83
N ILE A 338 -4.19 -10.34 8.51
CA ILE A 338 -3.23 -9.62 7.69
C ILE A 338 -3.98 -8.62 6.81
N LYS A 339 -4.85 -9.11 5.92
CA LYS A 339 -5.73 -8.30 5.08
C LYS A 339 -7.15 -8.82 5.09
N VAL A 340 -8.08 -7.90 4.94
CA VAL A 340 -9.51 -8.19 4.85
C VAL A 340 -9.99 -7.82 3.47
N ALA A 341 -10.66 -8.75 2.80
CA ALA A 341 -11.37 -8.48 1.56
C ALA A 341 -12.84 -8.18 1.85
N ILE A 342 -13.35 -7.10 1.28
CA ILE A 342 -14.75 -6.65 1.41
C ILE A 342 -15.43 -6.83 0.06
N SER A 343 -16.38 -7.78 -0.03
CA SER A 343 -17.16 -7.98 -1.24
C SER A 343 -18.29 -6.95 -1.36
N GLY A 344 -18.49 -6.42 -2.57
CA GLY A 344 -19.68 -5.64 -2.89
C GLY A 344 -20.95 -6.46 -2.65
N ASN A 345 -22.05 -5.81 -2.33
CA ASN A 345 -23.35 -6.48 -2.30
C ASN A 345 -23.71 -6.94 -3.72
N LYS A 346 -24.21 -8.19 -3.83
CA LYS A 346 -24.67 -8.76 -5.10
C LYS A 346 -25.98 -8.13 -5.55
#